data_e78b5593baf46f3e786df171b9fca407
#
_entry.id   e78b5593baf46f3e786df171b9fca407
#
_cell.length_a   1.000
_cell.length_b   1.000
_cell.length_c   1.000
_cell.angle_alpha   90.00
_cell.angle_beta   90.00
_cell.angle_gamma   90.00
#
_symmetry.space_group_name_H-M   'P 1'
#
loop_
_entity.id
_entity.type
_entity.pdbx_description
1 polymer ?
#
loop_
_entity_poly.entity_id
_entity_poly.type
_entity_poly.pdbx_seq_one_letter_code
_entity_poly.pdbx_strand_id
1 'polypeptide(L)'
;MPLVAVAPLPPLDEHSLLVLWCQILVVLFFARAGGYAARRIGMPRVIGELLAGVVLGPSLFGHLWPTGFASLFPASERQAGLLLGLAWVGIVFLLGTTGAEVDLSTIRSQGRAAIFVTVGSLGMPLVVGAVVGSLLPDFFVGAGAARAVFLMFFAVAFAISSLPVAARILSDLGLIDRPFAQVALGVATVNDIVGWLLLGVVVGIAESGSFELAPLVTAVAAVTVTGVVVIRYGPGALDRISLAVERRSGGPAAEISLVALTLVAVGTITQAVGIEVVIGAFIAGIAIGGSRLARSEGFQAMEWATNGIFAPLFFAVAGIRVDLTQLADPEVALWAIVVTLAATAAKVTQRRSGDSTTC
;
A
#
# COMPACT_ATOMS: atom_id res chain seq x y z
N MET A 1 16.70 -5.82 -41.94
CA MET A 1 16.29 -6.03 -40.54
C MET A 1 15.85 -7.48 -40.40
N PRO A 2 16.51 -8.32 -39.60
CA PRO A 2 15.99 -9.67 -39.35
C PRO A 2 14.66 -9.55 -38.61
N LEU A 3 13.63 -10.24 -39.09
CA LEU A 3 12.37 -10.43 -38.39
C LEU A 3 12.71 -11.08 -37.07
N VAL A 4 12.57 -10.34 -35.96
CA VAL A 4 12.61 -10.90 -34.61
C VAL A 4 11.42 -11.86 -34.54
N ALA A 5 11.68 -13.16 -34.55
CA ALA A 5 10.65 -14.14 -34.36
C ALA A 5 10.04 -13.92 -32.97
N VAL A 6 8.82 -13.40 -32.93
CA VAL A 6 8.05 -13.22 -31.67
C VAL A 6 7.67 -14.62 -31.21
N ALA A 7 8.39 -15.13 -30.22
CA ALA A 7 8.00 -16.40 -29.58
C ALA A 7 6.71 -16.19 -28.77
N PRO A 8 5.75 -17.12 -28.83
CA PRO A 8 4.56 -17.05 -28.00
C PRO A 8 4.93 -17.13 -26.52
N LEU A 9 4.11 -16.51 -25.65
CA LEU A 9 4.31 -16.61 -24.20
C LEU A 9 4.36 -18.09 -23.80
N PRO A 10 5.43 -18.52 -23.10
CA PRO A 10 5.52 -19.92 -22.69
C PRO A 10 4.41 -20.21 -21.67
N PRO A 11 3.70 -21.35 -21.76
CA PRO A 11 2.71 -21.74 -20.78
C PRO A 11 3.37 -21.96 -19.41
N LEU A 12 2.61 -21.71 -18.34
CA LEU A 12 3.02 -22.16 -17.01
C LEU A 12 3.01 -23.67 -16.97
N ASP A 13 4.02 -24.27 -16.34
CA ASP A 13 4.05 -25.69 -16.08
C ASP A 13 2.94 -26.08 -15.07
N GLU A 14 2.41 -27.29 -15.22
CA GLU A 14 1.27 -27.78 -14.42
C GLU A 14 1.55 -27.75 -12.90
N HIS A 15 2.77 -28.05 -12.52
CA HIS A 15 3.18 -28.01 -11.10
C HIS A 15 3.16 -26.58 -10.53
N SER A 16 3.74 -25.61 -11.21
CA SER A 16 3.70 -24.19 -10.80
C SER A 16 2.27 -23.67 -10.71
N LEU A 17 1.41 -24.09 -11.63
CA LEU A 17 0.01 -23.70 -11.61
C LEU A 17 -0.72 -24.32 -10.41
N LEU A 18 -0.49 -25.62 -10.11
CA LEU A 18 -1.05 -26.30 -8.93
C LEU A 18 -0.60 -25.59 -7.63
N VAL A 19 0.71 -25.32 -7.51
CA VAL A 19 1.26 -24.62 -6.33
C VAL A 19 0.61 -23.25 -6.16
N LEU A 20 0.43 -22.47 -7.24
CA LEU A 20 -0.25 -21.18 -7.18
C LEU A 20 -1.69 -21.30 -6.65
N TRP A 21 -2.46 -22.28 -7.14
CA TRP A 21 -3.82 -22.46 -6.65
C TRP A 21 -3.85 -22.91 -5.18
N CYS A 22 -2.92 -23.77 -4.76
CA CYS A 22 -2.77 -24.13 -3.35
C CYS A 22 -2.40 -22.90 -2.49
N GLN A 23 -1.48 -22.06 -2.97
CA GLN A 23 -1.11 -20.80 -2.30
C GLN A 23 -2.33 -19.89 -2.12
N ILE A 24 -3.07 -19.61 -3.20
CA ILE A 24 -4.27 -18.77 -3.15
C ILE A 24 -5.30 -19.34 -2.16
N LEU A 25 -5.57 -20.63 -2.24
CA LEU A 25 -6.54 -21.29 -1.35
C LEU A 25 -6.13 -21.18 0.11
N VAL A 26 -4.90 -21.55 0.43
CA VAL A 26 -4.39 -21.54 1.82
C VAL A 26 -4.31 -20.12 2.35
N VAL A 27 -3.70 -19.19 1.59
CA VAL A 27 -3.54 -17.79 2.02
C VAL A 27 -4.90 -17.14 2.24
N LEU A 28 -5.84 -17.29 1.31
CA LEU A 28 -7.17 -16.70 1.44
C LEU A 28 -7.96 -17.31 2.61
N PHE A 29 -7.88 -18.62 2.80
CA PHE A 29 -8.54 -19.31 3.92
C PHE A 29 -8.03 -18.77 5.27
N PHE A 30 -6.71 -18.75 5.47
CA PHE A 30 -6.11 -18.27 6.72
C PHE A 30 -6.32 -16.76 6.93
N ALA A 31 -6.23 -15.95 5.86
CA ALA A 31 -6.53 -14.52 5.93
C ALA A 31 -7.97 -14.27 6.41
N ARG A 32 -8.95 -14.99 5.83
CA ARG A 32 -10.36 -14.86 6.23
C ARG A 32 -10.61 -15.37 7.65
N ALA A 33 -10.02 -16.48 8.02
CA ALA A 33 -10.10 -17.03 9.37
C ALA A 33 -9.48 -16.07 10.40
N GLY A 34 -8.29 -15.54 10.13
CA GLY A 34 -7.61 -14.56 10.96
C GLY A 34 -8.39 -13.25 11.09
N GLY A 35 -8.90 -12.72 9.99
CA GLY A 35 -9.74 -11.52 9.99
C GLY A 35 -11.04 -11.71 10.77
N TYR A 36 -11.66 -12.89 10.68
CA TYR A 36 -12.83 -13.22 11.48
C TYR A 36 -12.49 -13.35 12.99
N ALA A 37 -11.38 -14.00 13.33
CA ALA A 37 -10.90 -14.11 14.70
C ALA A 37 -10.59 -12.73 15.31
N ALA A 38 -9.91 -11.83 14.57
CA ALA A 38 -9.63 -10.48 15.00
C ALA A 38 -10.92 -9.69 15.32
N ARG A 39 -11.92 -9.77 14.45
CA ARG A 39 -13.22 -9.14 14.72
C ARG A 39 -13.90 -9.63 16.00
N ARG A 40 -13.79 -10.92 16.32
CA ARG A 40 -14.38 -11.47 17.55
C ARG A 40 -13.78 -10.89 18.83
N ILE A 41 -12.55 -10.42 18.76
CA ILE A 41 -11.85 -9.77 19.88
C ILE A 41 -11.86 -8.23 19.77
N GLY A 42 -12.71 -7.67 18.90
CA GLY A 42 -12.86 -6.23 18.73
C GLY A 42 -11.77 -5.54 17.93
N MET A 43 -10.92 -6.29 17.21
CA MET A 43 -9.87 -5.74 16.37
C MET A 43 -10.31 -5.62 14.88
N PRO A 44 -9.77 -4.66 14.12
CA PRO A 44 -9.95 -4.60 12.68
C PRO A 44 -9.49 -5.89 11.97
N ARG A 45 -10.18 -6.28 10.90
CA ARG A 45 -9.89 -7.51 10.14
C ARG A 45 -8.46 -7.55 9.62
N VAL A 46 -7.95 -6.41 9.16
CA VAL A 46 -6.60 -6.30 8.59
C VAL A 46 -5.51 -6.82 9.53
N ILE A 47 -5.67 -6.64 10.84
CA ILE A 47 -4.71 -7.14 11.83
C ILE A 47 -4.67 -8.68 11.80
N GLY A 48 -5.85 -9.31 11.76
CA GLY A 48 -5.93 -10.76 11.67
C GLY A 48 -5.46 -11.31 10.32
N GLU A 49 -5.71 -10.59 9.23
CA GLU A 49 -5.24 -10.95 7.89
C GLU A 49 -3.70 -10.90 7.80
N LEU A 50 -3.08 -9.84 8.34
CA LEU A 50 -1.61 -9.72 8.44
C LEU A 50 -1.01 -10.81 9.32
N LEU A 51 -1.57 -11.02 10.53
CA LEU A 51 -1.09 -12.04 11.45
C LEU A 51 -1.23 -13.45 10.88
N ALA A 52 -2.31 -13.74 10.15
CA ALA A 52 -2.45 -15.00 9.43
C ALA A 52 -1.33 -15.21 8.41
N GLY A 53 -0.89 -14.15 7.73
CA GLY A 53 0.28 -14.19 6.87
C GLY A 53 1.57 -14.48 7.65
N VAL A 54 1.80 -13.82 8.77
CA VAL A 54 2.98 -14.08 9.63
C VAL A 54 3.00 -15.54 10.11
N VAL A 55 1.84 -16.09 10.46
CA VAL A 55 1.69 -17.50 10.85
C VAL A 55 2.02 -18.45 9.69
N LEU A 56 1.58 -18.13 8.47
CA LEU A 56 1.89 -18.89 7.26
C LEU A 56 3.31 -18.68 6.74
N GLY A 57 3.99 -17.65 7.24
CA GLY A 57 5.34 -17.27 6.84
C GLY A 57 6.44 -18.11 7.50
N PRO A 58 7.71 -17.72 7.30
CA PRO A 58 8.86 -18.37 7.89
C PRO A 58 8.82 -18.40 9.41
N SER A 59 8.14 -17.43 10.03
CA SER A 59 8.09 -17.24 11.48
C SER A 59 7.48 -18.40 12.24
N LEU A 60 6.41 -19.02 11.76
CA LEU A 60 5.74 -20.14 12.44
C LEU A 60 5.66 -21.38 11.54
N PHE A 61 4.96 -21.30 10.41
CA PHE A 61 4.78 -22.46 9.54
C PHE A 61 6.12 -22.98 8.96
N GLY A 62 6.99 -22.05 8.52
CA GLY A 62 8.33 -22.40 8.04
C GLY A 62 9.22 -22.97 9.13
N HIS A 63 9.08 -22.53 10.38
CA HIS A 63 9.83 -23.07 11.51
C HIS A 63 9.33 -24.43 11.97
N LEU A 64 7.99 -24.62 12.05
CA LEU A 64 7.39 -25.86 12.52
C LEU A 64 7.41 -27.00 11.48
N TRP A 65 7.26 -26.65 10.18
CA TRP A 65 7.24 -27.63 9.11
C TRP A 65 7.97 -27.10 7.86
N PRO A 66 9.33 -27.08 7.89
CA PRO A 66 10.15 -26.49 6.82
C PRO A 66 9.89 -27.11 5.45
N THR A 67 9.69 -28.44 5.36
CA THR A 67 9.42 -29.12 4.10
C THR A 67 8.06 -28.75 3.52
N GLY A 68 7.04 -28.66 4.37
CA GLY A 68 5.70 -28.22 3.96
C GLY A 68 5.71 -26.75 3.48
N PHE A 69 6.44 -25.89 4.20
CA PHE A 69 6.62 -24.48 3.80
C PHE A 69 7.32 -24.37 2.45
N ALA A 70 8.44 -25.09 2.24
CA ALA A 70 9.17 -25.06 0.97
C ALA A 70 8.35 -25.64 -0.21
N SER A 71 7.45 -26.59 0.07
CA SER A 71 6.54 -27.14 -0.97
C SER A 71 5.45 -26.15 -1.35
N LEU A 72 4.90 -25.39 -0.38
CA LEU A 72 3.84 -24.41 -0.63
C LEU A 72 4.40 -23.06 -1.11
N PHE A 73 5.53 -22.63 -0.54
CA PHE A 73 6.21 -21.37 -0.88
C PHE A 73 7.64 -21.66 -1.35
N PRO A 74 7.81 -22.28 -2.53
CA PRO A 74 9.15 -22.59 -3.04
C PRO A 74 9.95 -21.33 -3.28
N ALA A 75 11.25 -21.39 -2.99
CA ALA A 75 12.21 -20.29 -3.15
C ALA A 75 12.56 -20.08 -4.64
N SER A 76 11.55 -19.96 -5.51
CA SER A 76 11.73 -19.61 -6.91
C SER A 76 11.17 -18.21 -7.19
N GLU A 77 11.95 -17.37 -7.88
CA GLU A 77 11.51 -16.03 -8.26
C GLU A 77 10.22 -16.03 -9.07
N ARG A 78 10.07 -17.03 -9.96
CA ARG A 78 8.86 -17.20 -10.76
C ARG A 78 7.62 -17.41 -9.90
N GLN A 79 7.68 -18.35 -8.96
CA GLN A 79 6.54 -18.70 -8.11
C GLN A 79 6.20 -17.56 -7.14
N ALA A 80 7.21 -16.94 -6.54
CA ALA A 80 7.03 -15.76 -5.70
C ALA A 80 6.44 -14.60 -6.52
N GLY A 81 6.90 -14.39 -7.76
CA GLY A 81 6.39 -13.36 -8.65
C GLY A 81 4.91 -13.53 -9.00
N LEU A 82 4.41 -14.76 -9.19
CA LEU A 82 2.99 -15.03 -9.46
C LEU A 82 2.10 -14.62 -8.28
N LEU A 83 2.45 -15.05 -7.07
CA LEU A 83 1.68 -14.72 -5.86
C LEU A 83 1.76 -13.22 -5.54
N LEU A 84 2.95 -12.62 -5.64
CA LEU A 84 3.15 -11.19 -5.44
C LEU A 84 2.40 -10.37 -6.49
N GLY A 85 2.43 -10.77 -7.77
CA GLY A 85 1.69 -10.10 -8.83
C GLY A 85 0.19 -10.05 -8.55
N LEU A 86 -0.39 -11.15 -8.07
CA LEU A 86 -1.79 -11.18 -7.66
C LEU A 86 -2.07 -10.27 -6.45
N ALA A 87 -1.16 -10.23 -5.48
CA ALA A 87 -1.26 -9.32 -4.33
C ALA A 87 -1.18 -7.84 -4.78
N TRP A 88 -0.32 -7.51 -5.76
CA TRP A 88 -0.25 -6.17 -6.34
C TRP A 88 -1.55 -5.75 -7.04
N VAL A 89 -2.20 -6.65 -7.76
CA VAL A 89 -3.56 -6.41 -8.30
C VAL A 89 -4.53 -6.08 -7.16
N GLY A 90 -4.42 -6.83 -6.07
CA GLY A 90 -5.24 -6.63 -4.88
C GLY A 90 -5.12 -5.24 -4.26
N ILE A 91 -3.89 -4.74 -4.09
CA ILE A 91 -3.69 -3.42 -3.50
C ILE A 91 -4.12 -2.29 -4.45
N VAL A 92 -3.93 -2.45 -5.76
CA VAL A 92 -4.40 -1.48 -6.77
C VAL A 92 -5.92 -1.31 -6.68
N PHE A 93 -6.67 -2.41 -6.60
CA PHE A 93 -8.12 -2.35 -6.43
C PHE A 93 -8.53 -1.82 -5.05
N LEU A 94 -7.83 -2.21 -3.99
CA LEU A 94 -8.10 -1.69 -2.65
C LEU A 94 -7.94 -0.18 -2.59
N LEU A 95 -6.83 0.37 -3.08
CA LEU A 95 -6.62 1.81 -3.05
C LEU A 95 -7.48 2.56 -4.06
N GLY A 96 -7.80 1.93 -5.19
CA GLY A 96 -8.75 2.49 -6.13
C GLY A 96 -10.16 2.64 -5.54
N THR A 97 -10.68 1.61 -4.88
CA THR A 97 -11.99 1.70 -4.20
C THR A 97 -11.96 2.66 -3.02
N THR A 98 -10.91 2.63 -2.20
CA THR A 98 -10.73 3.60 -1.11
C THR A 98 -10.62 5.05 -1.61
N GLY A 99 -9.92 5.28 -2.72
CA GLY A 99 -9.82 6.60 -3.33
C GLY A 99 -11.19 7.15 -3.74
N ALA A 100 -12.11 6.28 -4.18
CA ALA A 100 -13.46 6.69 -4.55
C ALA A 100 -14.33 7.15 -3.35
N GLU A 101 -13.97 6.75 -2.14
CA GLU A 101 -14.62 7.17 -0.89
C GLU A 101 -14.09 8.50 -0.35
N VAL A 102 -13.04 9.07 -0.96
CA VAL A 102 -12.41 10.32 -0.51
C VAL A 102 -13.25 11.54 -0.90
N ASP A 103 -13.63 12.34 0.10
CA ASP A 103 -14.27 13.63 -0.09
C ASP A 103 -13.26 14.78 -0.07
N LEU A 104 -12.84 15.20 -1.26
CA LEU A 104 -11.91 16.33 -1.44
C LEU A 104 -12.47 17.64 -0.88
N SER A 105 -13.79 17.81 -0.80
CA SER A 105 -14.41 19.04 -0.27
C SER A 105 -14.15 19.16 1.23
N THR A 106 -14.30 18.06 1.95
CA THR A 106 -14.00 17.99 3.39
C THR A 106 -12.52 18.24 3.67
N ILE A 107 -11.61 17.63 2.88
CA ILE A 107 -10.16 17.85 3.03
C ILE A 107 -9.82 19.33 2.77
N ARG A 108 -10.38 19.91 1.72
CA ARG A 108 -10.14 21.31 1.34
C ARG A 108 -10.66 22.32 2.38
N SER A 109 -11.79 22.04 3.02
CA SER A 109 -12.36 22.90 4.05
C SER A 109 -11.49 22.99 5.31
N GLN A 110 -10.69 21.95 5.59
CA GLN A 110 -9.78 21.88 6.73
C GLN A 110 -8.31 22.16 6.36
N GLY A 111 -8.05 22.82 5.24
CA GLY A 111 -6.74 22.94 4.60
C GLY A 111 -5.58 23.33 5.52
N ARG A 112 -5.74 24.33 6.41
CA ARG A 112 -4.65 24.75 7.33
C ARG A 112 -4.39 23.67 8.40
N ALA A 113 -5.44 23.12 9.00
CA ALA A 113 -5.29 22.05 9.99
C ALA A 113 -4.66 20.80 9.35
N ALA A 114 -5.11 20.42 8.15
CA ALA A 114 -4.53 19.29 7.41
C ALA A 114 -3.03 19.49 7.13
N ILE A 115 -2.58 20.69 6.75
CA ILE A 115 -1.16 20.99 6.53
C ILE A 115 -0.35 20.80 7.83
N PHE A 116 -0.80 21.37 8.96
CA PHE A 116 -0.10 21.20 10.23
C PHE A 116 -0.03 19.76 10.68
N VAL A 117 -1.13 19.01 10.52
CA VAL A 117 -1.17 17.57 10.84
C VAL A 117 -0.22 16.81 9.91
N THR A 118 -0.18 17.09 8.62
CA THR A 118 0.72 16.45 7.66
C THR A 118 2.19 16.71 8.01
N VAL A 119 2.57 17.98 8.21
CA VAL A 119 3.95 18.34 8.56
C VAL A 119 4.38 17.68 9.87
N GLY A 120 3.50 17.69 10.87
CA GLY A 120 3.77 17.05 12.15
C GLY A 120 3.88 15.52 12.00
N SER A 121 2.92 14.87 11.27
CA SER A 121 2.86 13.40 11.12
C SER A 121 4.03 12.83 10.32
N LEU A 122 4.69 13.64 9.53
CA LEU A 122 5.90 13.27 8.81
C LEU A 122 7.17 13.70 9.55
N GLY A 123 7.22 14.96 9.99
CA GLY A 123 8.44 15.56 10.55
C GLY A 123 8.87 14.95 11.87
N MET A 124 7.94 14.80 12.82
CA MET A 124 8.28 14.23 14.13
C MET A 124 8.77 12.78 14.05
N PRO A 125 8.10 11.84 13.34
CA PRO A 125 8.64 10.51 13.17
C PRO A 125 9.98 10.46 12.40
N LEU A 126 10.20 11.34 11.41
CA LEU A 126 11.50 11.47 10.73
C LEU A 126 12.62 11.80 11.73
N VAL A 127 12.40 12.79 12.58
CA VAL A 127 13.40 13.18 13.60
C VAL A 127 13.63 12.05 14.60
N VAL A 128 12.55 11.47 15.12
CA VAL A 128 12.66 10.34 16.08
C VAL A 128 13.34 9.15 15.42
N GLY A 129 13.01 8.83 14.17
CA GLY A 129 13.63 7.75 13.41
C GLY A 129 15.13 8.01 13.18
N ALA A 130 15.53 9.24 12.87
CA ALA A 130 16.94 9.61 12.73
C ALA A 130 17.70 9.44 14.08
N VAL A 131 17.12 9.89 15.19
CA VAL A 131 17.70 9.74 16.52
C VAL A 131 17.82 8.27 16.90
N VAL A 132 16.74 7.49 16.80
CA VAL A 132 16.75 6.06 17.11
C VAL A 132 17.72 5.31 16.19
N GLY A 133 17.70 5.60 14.88
CA GLY A 133 18.62 5.00 13.92
C GLY A 133 20.09 5.28 14.23
N SER A 134 20.40 6.48 14.76
CA SER A 134 21.78 6.81 15.18
C SER A 134 22.26 6.01 16.39
N LEU A 135 21.33 5.54 17.23
CA LEU A 135 21.63 4.73 18.42
C LEU A 135 21.70 3.23 18.12
N LEU A 136 21.20 2.80 16.95
CA LEU A 136 21.24 1.39 16.55
C LEU A 136 22.69 0.91 16.36
N PRO A 137 23.04 -0.30 16.85
CA PRO A 137 24.34 -0.92 16.62
C PRO A 137 24.65 -1.13 15.13
N ASP A 138 25.95 -1.20 14.82
CA ASP A 138 26.43 -1.33 13.44
C ASP A 138 26.02 -2.64 12.76
N PHE A 139 25.68 -3.69 13.51
CA PHE A 139 25.24 -4.95 12.91
C PHE A 139 23.86 -4.85 12.20
N PHE A 140 23.06 -3.80 12.51
CA PHE A 140 21.85 -3.50 11.73
C PHE A 140 22.14 -2.82 10.39
N VAL A 141 23.34 -2.28 10.22
CA VAL A 141 23.76 -1.68 8.95
C VAL A 141 24.17 -2.81 8.00
N GLY A 142 23.48 -2.95 6.88
CA GLY A 142 23.79 -3.99 5.90
C GLY A 142 25.26 -3.93 5.45
N ALA A 143 25.83 -5.08 5.13
CA ALA A 143 27.22 -5.18 4.66
C ALA A 143 27.44 -4.30 3.43
N GLY A 144 28.41 -3.38 3.51
CA GLY A 144 28.72 -2.43 2.43
C GLY A 144 27.85 -1.18 2.36
N ALA A 145 26.84 -1.05 3.22
CA ALA A 145 25.99 0.16 3.25
C ALA A 145 26.67 1.28 4.06
N ALA A 146 26.63 2.51 3.53
CA ALA A 146 27.10 3.67 4.28
C ALA A 146 26.13 3.95 5.44
N ARG A 147 26.69 4.21 6.66
CA ARG A 147 25.90 4.54 7.86
C ARG A 147 24.91 5.69 7.61
N ALA A 148 25.31 6.70 6.84
CA ALA A 148 24.45 7.84 6.50
C ALA A 148 23.22 7.42 5.68
N VAL A 149 23.39 6.52 4.71
CA VAL A 149 22.29 5.99 3.90
C VAL A 149 21.34 5.18 4.76
N PHE A 150 21.88 4.32 5.66
CA PHE A 150 21.07 3.57 6.62
C PHE A 150 20.23 4.52 7.51
N LEU A 151 20.83 5.58 8.06
CA LEU A 151 20.11 6.56 8.89
C LEU A 151 18.99 7.26 8.14
N MET A 152 19.23 7.69 6.90
CA MET A 152 18.21 8.31 6.06
C MET A 152 17.07 7.31 5.76
N PHE A 153 17.42 6.10 5.37
CA PHE A 153 16.43 5.04 5.11
C PHE A 153 15.58 4.75 6.34
N PHE A 154 16.23 4.60 7.51
CA PHE A 154 15.54 4.29 8.77
C PHE A 154 14.62 5.43 9.21
N ALA A 155 15.05 6.69 9.08
CA ALA A 155 14.22 7.86 9.36
C ALA A 155 12.98 7.92 8.45
N VAL A 156 13.15 7.66 7.16
CA VAL A 156 12.05 7.62 6.20
C VAL A 156 11.09 6.46 6.52
N ALA A 157 11.62 5.26 6.82
CA ALA A 157 10.80 4.11 7.22
C ALA A 157 9.94 4.39 8.47
N PHE A 158 10.47 5.18 9.42
CA PHE A 158 9.74 5.63 10.61
C PHE A 158 8.59 6.58 10.28
N ALA A 159 8.79 7.44 9.28
CA ALA A 159 7.84 8.48 8.91
C ALA A 159 6.69 7.96 8.06
N ILE A 160 6.93 6.97 7.21
CA ILE A 160 5.91 6.41 6.31
C ILE A 160 4.76 5.82 7.14
N SER A 161 3.55 6.18 6.75
CA SER A 161 2.30 5.62 7.29
C SER A 161 1.62 4.82 6.18
N SER A 162 1.10 3.64 6.48
CA SER A 162 0.46 2.81 5.47
C SER A 162 -0.98 3.29 5.20
N LEU A 163 -1.20 4.01 4.10
CA LEU A 163 -2.54 4.40 3.63
C LEU A 163 -3.47 3.18 3.48
N PRO A 164 -3.06 2.04 2.87
CA PRO A 164 -3.92 0.87 2.74
C PRO A 164 -4.41 0.32 4.08
N VAL A 165 -3.53 0.28 5.09
CA VAL A 165 -3.88 -0.22 6.42
C VAL A 165 -4.83 0.76 7.12
N ALA A 166 -4.55 2.06 7.05
CA ALA A 166 -5.41 3.10 7.64
C ALA A 166 -6.81 3.09 7.01
N ALA A 167 -6.88 3.04 5.69
CA ALA A 167 -8.12 2.94 4.94
C ALA A 167 -8.93 1.70 5.34
N ARG A 168 -8.28 0.56 5.40
CA ARG A 168 -8.91 -0.71 5.77
C ARG A 168 -9.44 -0.68 7.20
N ILE A 169 -8.68 -0.12 8.16
CA ILE A 169 -9.12 0.04 9.55
C ILE A 169 -10.36 0.93 9.64
N LEU A 170 -10.34 2.08 8.96
CA LEU A 170 -11.47 3.03 8.97
C LEU A 170 -12.73 2.42 8.35
N SER A 171 -12.59 1.69 7.25
CA SER A 171 -13.67 0.95 6.60
C SER A 171 -14.22 -0.16 7.51
N ASP A 172 -13.35 -1.00 8.11
CA ASP A 172 -13.77 -2.09 9.02
C ASP A 172 -14.52 -1.58 10.27
N LEU A 173 -14.20 -0.36 10.72
CA LEU A 173 -14.85 0.29 11.85
C LEU A 173 -16.12 1.09 11.45
N GLY A 174 -16.41 1.22 10.16
CA GLY A 174 -17.53 2.02 9.64
C GLY A 174 -17.35 3.52 9.90
N LEU A 175 -16.12 4.01 9.93
CA LEU A 175 -15.77 5.38 10.24
C LEU A 175 -15.31 6.20 9.02
N ILE A 176 -15.26 5.58 7.84
CA ILE A 176 -14.62 6.16 6.65
C ILE A 176 -15.28 7.49 6.22
N ASP A 177 -16.61 7.61 6.36
CA ASP A 177 -17.37 8.81 6.01
C ASP A 177 -17.25 9.94 7.05
N ARG A 178 -16.60 9.70 8.17
CA ARG A 178 -16.45 10.74 9.21
C ARG A 178 -15.43 11.80 8.80
N PRO A 179 -15.68 13.10 9.10
CA PRO A 179 -14.77 14.19 8.71
C PRO A 179 -13.33 13.98 9.16
N PHE A 180 -13.10 13.48 10.39
CA PHE A 180 -11.75 13.20 10.87
C PHE A 180 -11.07 12.06 10.10
N ALA A 181 -11.83 11.05 9.66
CA ALA A 181 -11.31 9.94 8.88
C ALA A 181 -10.92 10.39 7.46
N GLN A 182 -11.73 11.27 6.85
CA GLN A 182 -11.40 11.88 5.56
C GLN A 182 -10.11 12.70 5.63
N VAL A 183 -9.93 13.50 6.69
CA VAL A 183 -8.67 14.22 6.92
C VAL A 183 -7.51 13.24 7.14
N ALA A 184 -7.71 12.19 7.94
CA ALA A 184 -6.68 11.19 8.19
C ALA A 184 -6.24 10.46 6.90
N LEU A 185 -7.18 10.11 6.01
CA LEU A 185 -6.88 9.52 4.70
C LEU A 185 -6.12 10.51 3.80
N GLY A 186 -6.55 11.78 3.77
CA GLY A 186 -5.85 12.83 3.02
C GLY A 186 -4.41 13.02 3.51
N VAL A 187 -4.21 13.09 4.83
CA VAL A 187 -2.88 13.20 5.45
C VAL A 187 -2.04 11.95 5.15
N ALA A 188 -2.61 10.74 5.30
CA ALA A 188 -1.92 9.49 4.99
C ALA A 188 -1.49 9.43 3.53
N THR A 189 -2.34 9.89 2.59
CA THR A 189 -2.01 9.98 1.16
C THR A 189 -0.80 10.88 0.90
N VAL A 190 -0.80 12.09 1.49
CA VAL A 190 0.33 13.01 1.34
C VAL A 190 1.60 12.43 1.97
N ASN A 191 1.48 11.78 3.14
CA ASN A 191 2.61 11.13 3.80
C ASN A 191 3.18 10.00 2.97
N ASP A 192 2.34 9.17 2.32
CA ASP A 192 2.79 8.11 1.43
C ASP A 192 3.53 8.68 0.21
N ILE A 193 2.96 9.70 -0.46
CA ILE A 193 3.61 10.36 -1.60
C ILE A 193 4.98 10.91 -1.20
N VAL A 194 5.04 11.68 -0.09
CA VAL A 194 6.29 12.28 0.38
C VAL A 194 7.27 11.20 0.84
N GLY A 195 6.78 10.16 1.52
CA GLY A 195 7.59 9.02 1.96
C GLY A 195 8.26 8.31 0.78
N TRP A 196 7.51 8.05 -0.30
CA TRP A 196 8.07 7.43 -1.53
C TRP A 196 9.08 8.34 -2.24
N LEU A 197 8.81 9.65 -2.29
CA LEU A 197 9.78 10.61 -2.85
C LEU A 197 11.07 10.63 -2.03
N LEU A 198 10.98 10.66 -0.70
CA LEU A 198 12.14 10.59 0.19
C LEU A 198 12.88 9.27 0.04
N LEU A 199 12.16 8.15 -0.04
CA LEU A 199 12.77 6.84 -0.28
C LEU A 199 13.51 6.79 -1.62
N GLY A 200 12.93 7.32 -2.69
CA GLY A 200 13.58 7.46 -3.99
C GLY A 200 14.88 8.26 -3.92
N VAL A 201 14.91 9.36 -3.14
CA VAL A 201 16.12 10.13 -2.88
C VAL A 201 17.18 9.29 -2.14
N VAL A 202 16.77 8.54 -1.10
CA VAL A 202 17.70 7.70 -0.33
C VAL A 202 18.30 6.59 -1.21
N VAL A 203 17.47 5.94 -2.03
CA VAL A 203 17.93 4.91 -2.98
C VAL A 203 18.86 5.52 -4.02
N GLY A 204 18.52 6.67 -4.60
CA GLY A 204 19.39 7.38 -5.54
C GLY A 204 20.77 7.73 -4.96
N ILE A 205 20.82 8.21 -3.70
CA ILE A 205 22.08 8.46 -2.99
C ILE A 205 22.85 7.15 -2.73
N ALA A 206 22.14 6.07 -2.42
CA ALA A 206 22.75 4.75 -2.21
C ALA A 206 23.44 4.22 -3.48
N GLU A 207 22.82 4.44 -4.64
CA GLU A 207 23.29 3.96 -5.94
C GLU A 207 24.36 4.85 -6.57
N SER A 208 24.15 6.18 -6.57
CA SER A 208 25.01 7.15 -7.25
C SER A 208 26.08 7.79 -6.34
N GLY A 209 25.94 7.65 -5.02
CA GLY A 209 26.79 8.33 -4.04
C GLY A 209 26.53 9.83 -3.91
N SER A 210 25.57 10.40 -4.66
CA SER A 210 25.27 11.83 -4.69
C SER A 210 23.77 12.13 -4.69
N PHE A 211 23.39 13.29 -4.16
CA PHE A 211 22.01 13.76 -4.25
C PHE A 211 21.77 14.39 -5.63
N GLU A 212 20.81 13.84 -6.36
CA GLU A 212 20.37 14.37 -7.66
C GLU A 212 18.99 15.02 -7.53
N LEU A 213 18.91 16.31 -7.83
CA LEU A 213 17.65 17.07 -7.74
C LEU A 213 16.71 16.77 -8.93
N ALA A 214 17.24 16.46 -10.10
CA ALA A 214 16.44 16.30 -11.31
C ALA A 214 15.41 15.16 -11.23
N PRO A 215 15.74 13.94 -10.77
CA PRO A 215 14.74 12.87 -10.57
C PRO A 215 13.65 13.26 -9.56
N LEU A 216 13.99 13.94 -8.47
CA LEU A 216 13.03 14.41 -7.48
C LEU A 216 12.04 15.42 -8.08
N VAL A 217 12.54 16.41 -8.78
CA VAL A 217 11.70 17.45 -9.44
C VAL A 217 10.79 16.81 -10.48
N THR A 218 11.29 15.86 -11.28
CA THR A 218 10.48 15.17 -12.29
C THR A 218 9.40 14.30 -11.65
N ALA A 219 9.70 13.60 -10.57
CA ALA A 219 8.72 12.80 -9.83
C ALA A 219 7.62 13.68 -9.21
N VAL A 220 8.00 14.78 -8.51
CA VAL A 220 7.04 15.73 -7.93
C VAL A 220 6.16 16.36 -9.02
N ALA A 221 6.75 16.79 -10.11
CA ALA A 221 6.01 17.37 -11.24
C ALA A 221 5.04 16.34 -11.84
N ALA A 222 5.49 15.11 -12.05
CA ALA A 222 4.67 14.04 -12.61
C ALA A 222 3.47 13.68 -11.72
N VAL A 223 3.66 13.52 -10.38
CA VAL A 223 2.54 13.29 -9.44
C VAL A 223 1.56 14.45 -9.48
N THR A 224 2.08 15.67 -9.42
CA THR A 224 1.24 16.86 -9.38
C THR A 224 0.44 17.01 -10.67
N VAL A 225 1.08 16.88 -11.82
CA VAL A 225 0.40 16.98 -13.13
C VAL A 225 -0.63 15.86 -13.29
N THR A 226 -0.24 14.61 -13.01
CA THR A 226 -1.17 13.46 -13.09
C THR A 226 -2.35 13.65 -12.15
N GLY A 227 -2.10 14.02 -10.89
CA GLY A 227 -3.15 14.25 -9.89
C GLY A 227 -4.11 15.36 -10.33
N VAL A 228 -3.58 16.52 -10.75
CA VAL A 228 -4.41 17.65 -11.21
C VAL A 228 -5.23 17.27 -12.44
N VAL A 229 -4.61 16.64 -13.44
CA VAL A 229 -5.29 16.26 -14.69
C VAL A 229 -6.38 15.22 -14.40
N VAL A 230 -6.06 14.15 -13.66
CA VAL A 230 -7.00 13.06 -13.40
C VAL A 230 -8.15 13.53 -12.49
N ILE A 231 -7.87 14.27 -11.43
CA ILE A 231 -8.91 14.76 -10.52
C ILE A 231 -9.79 15.84 -11.18
N ARG A 232 -9.22 16.71 -12.03
CA ARG A 232 -9.96 17.82 -12.63
C ARG A 232 -10.81 17.40 -13.84
N TYR A 233 -10.29 16.50 -14.65
CA TYR A 233 -10.90 16.11 -15.94
C TYR A 233 -11.43 14.67 -15.95
N GLY A 234 -10.90 13.82 -15.08
CA GLY A 234 -11.26 12.39 -14.98
C GLY A 234 -12.75 12.14 -14.77
N PRO A 235 -13.43 12.81 -13.79
CA PRO A 235 -14.86 12.57 -13.55
C PRO A 235 -15.71 12.82 -14.80
N GLY A 236 -15.48 13.96 -15.47
CA GLY A 236 -16.24 14.28 -16.70
C GLY A 236 -15.93 13.36 -17.88
N ALA A 237 -14.69 12.85 -17.98
CA ALA A 237 -14.34 11.86 -18.99
C ALA A 237 -15.01 10.51 -18.69
N LEU A 238 -14.96 10.06 -17.44
CA LEU A 238 -15.61 8.82 -16.99
C LEU A 238 -17.12 8.85 -17.20
N ASP A 239 -17.78 9.97 -16.89
CA ASP A 239 -19.21 10.13 -17.14
C ASP A 239 -19.58 9.99 -18.61
N ARG A 240 -18.78 10.58 -19.52
CA ARG A 240 -19.01 10.44 -20.96
C ARG A 240 -18.81 9.00 -21.45
N ILE A 241 -17.74 8.34 -20.97
CA ILE A 241 -17.44 6.96 -21.34
C ILE A 241 -18.52 6.02 -20.77
N SER A 242 -18.90 6.17 -19.50
CA SER A 242 -19.95 5.38 -18.85
C SER A 242 -21.27 5.47 -19.64
N LEU A 243 -21.72 6.69 -19.98
CA LEU A 243 -22.91 6.89 -20.82
C LEU A 243 -22.79 6.26 -22.20
N ALA A 244 -21.60 6.27 -22.82
CA ALA A 244 -21.39 5.63 -24.11
C ALA A 244 -21.44 4.10 -24.00
N VAL A 245 -20.92 3.55 -22.90
CA VAL A 245 -20.98 2.11 -22.56
C VAL A 245 -22.42 1.67 -22.30
N GLU A 246 -23.18 2.40 -21.48
CA GLU A 246 -24.59 2.14 -21.21
C GLU A 246 -25.42 2.07 -22.50
N ARG A 247 -25.22 3.02 -23.42
CA ARG A 247 -25.96 3.08 -24.72
C ARG A 247 -25.65 1.90 -25.66
N ARG A 248 -24.50 1.22 -25.47
CA ARG A 248 -24.06 0.10 -26.32
C ARG A 248 -24.29 -1.28 -25.69
N SER A 249 -25.26 -1.42 -24.79
CA SER A 249 -25.57 -2.64 -24.02
C SER A 249 -24.56 -2.97 -22.92
N GLY A 250 -23.91 -1.97 -22.33
CA GLY A 250 -23.04 -2.16 -21.17
C GLY A 250 -23.86 -2.49 -19.92
N GLY A 251 -23.69 -3.69 -19.41
CA GLY A 251 -24.17 -4.08 -18.08
C GLY A 251 -23.07 -3.91 -17.03
N PRO A 252 -23.29 -4.41 -15.79
CA PRO A 252 -22.33 -4.31 -14.69
C PRO A 252 -20.92 -4.80 -15.04
N ALA A 253 -20.78 -5.79 -15.93
CA ALA A 253 -19.49 -6.29 -16.39
C ALA A 253 -18.66 -5.22 -17.14
N ALA A 254 -19.32 -4.38 -17.96
CA ALA A 254 -18.64 -3.31 -18.68
C ALA A 254 -18.20 -2.18 -17.73
N GLU A 255 -18.99 -1.91 -16.68
CA GLU A 255 -18.65 -0.96 -15.62
C GLU A 255 -17.45 -1.45 -14.79
N ILE A 256 -17.43 -2.74 -14.40
CA ILE A 256 -16.27 -3.36 -13.75
C ILE A 256 -15.02 -3.19 -14.61
N SER A 257 -15.14 -3.47 -15.91
CA SER A 257 -14.01 -3.32 -16.84
C SER A 257 -13.55 -1.86 -16.93
N LEU A 258 -14.47 -0.90 -16.96
CA LEU A 258 -14.13 0.52 -17.00
C LEU A 258 -13.41 0.98 -15.71
N VAL A 259 -13.89 0.52 -14.54
CA VAL A 259 -13.22 0.77 -13.25
C VAL A 259 -11.81 0.19 -13.30
N ALA A 260 -11.66 -1.09 -13.60
CA ALA A 260 -10.37 -1.77 -13.62
C ALA A 260 -9.38 -1.11 -14.60
N LEU A 261 -9.83 -0.83 -15.83
CA LEU A 261 -9.00 -0.15 -16.84
C LEU A 261 -8.57 1.24 -16.38
N THR A 262 -9.44 1.99 -15.72
CA THR A 262 -9.10 3.33 -15.21
C THR A 262 -8.02 3.24 -14.12
N LEU A 263 -8.18 2.34 -13.15
CA LEU A 263 -7.22 2.15 -12.07
C LEU A 263 -5.85 1.72 -12.60
N VAL A 264 -5.85 0.71 -13.50
CA VAL A 264 -4.61 0.18 -14.08
C VAL A 264 -3.95 1.22 -15.00
N ALA A 265 -4.70 1.93 -15.83
CA ALA A 265 -4.12 2.92 -16.74
C ALA A 265 -3.44 4.07 -16.00
N VAL A 266 -4.11 4.68 -15.01
CA VAL A 266 -3.50 5.77 -14.24
C VAL A 266 -2.35 5.24 -13.38
N GLY A 267 -2.49 4.04 -12.76
CA GLY A 267 -1.41 3.38 -12.05
C GLY A 267 -0.19 3.10 -12.92
N THR A 268 -0.40 2.65 -14.16
CA THR A 268 0.69 2.43 -15.13
C THR A 268 1.39 3.74 -15.49
N ILE A 269 0.64 4.82 -15.69
CA ILE A 269 1.21 6.14 -15.98
C ILE A 269 2.09 6.60 -14.81
N THR A 270 1.62 6.48 -13.57
CA THR A 270 2.42 6.86 -12.40
C THR A 270 3.66 5.99 -12.25
N GLN A 271 3.54 4.68 -12.44
CA GLN A 271 4.67 3.75 -12.39
C GLN A 271 5.73 4.08 -13.46
N ALA A 272 5.31 4.44 -14.66
CA ALA A 272 6.21 4.79 -15.75
C ALA A 272 7.04 6.06 -15.49
N VAL A 273 6.57 6.94 -14.60
CA VAL A 273 7.30 8.15 -14.19
C VAL A 273 8.01 7.99 -12.83
N GLY A 274 8.18 6.74 -12.37
CA GLY A 274 8.94 6.42 -11.15
C GLY A 274 8.14 6.56 -9.86
N ILE A 275 6.81 6.59 -9.95
CA ILE A 275 5.92 6.68 -8.79
C ILE A 275 5.10 5.39 -8.71
N GLU A 276 4.93 4.86 -7.50
CA GLU A 276 4.21 3.61 -7.32
C GLU A 276 2.81 3.60 -7.95
N VAL A 277 2.48 2.47 -8.59
CA VAL A 277 1.17 2.19 -9.19
C VAL A 277 0.01 2.42 -8.23
N VAL A 278 0.25 2.21 -6.94
CA VAL A 278 -0.73 2.33 -5.85
C VAL A 278 -1.23 3.76 -5.69
N ILE A 279 -0.33 4.74 -5.81
CA ILE A 279 -0.68 6.18 -5.76
C ILE A 279 -1.54 6.56 -6.97
N GLY A 280 -1.17 6.06 -8.15
CA GLY A 280 -1.97 6.27 -9.36
C GLY A 280 -3.37 5.69 -9.26
N ALA A 281 -3.49 4.46 -8.74
CA ALA A 281 -4.78 3.82 -8.49
C ALA A 281 -5.65 4.62 -7.50
N PHE A 282 -5.05 5.15 -6.44
CA PHE A 282 -5.75 5.99 -5.47
C PHE A 282 -6.26 7.31 -6.12
N ILE A 283 -5.42 7.99 -6.90
CA ILE A 283 -5.80 9.20 -7.65
C ILE A 283 -6.93 8.89 -8.66
N ALA A 284 -6.84 7.76 -9.36
CA ALA A 284 -7.89 7.28 -10.25
C ALA A 284 -9.20 7.01 -9.50
N GLY A 285 -9.09 6.41 -8.30
CA GLY A 285 -10.22 6.21 -7.39
C GLY A 285 -10.92 7.51 -7.05
N ILE A 286 -10.19 8.56 -6.68
CA ILE A 286 -10.77 9.89 -6.40
C ILE A 286 -11.54 10.41 -7.62
N ALA A 287 -11.03 10.22 -8.83
CA ALA A 287 -11.74 10.62 -10.04
C ALA A 287 -13.01 9.78 -10.28
N ILE A 288 -12.97 8.48 -9.99
CA ILE A 288 -14.15 7.59 -10.05
C ILE A 288 -15.18 8.07 -9.02
N GLY A 289 -14.79 8.37 -7.78
CA GLY A 289 -15.65 8.88 -6.72
C GLY A 289 -16.41 10.16 -7.12
N GLY A 290 -15.76 11.02 -7.90
CA GLY A 290 -16.36 12.24 -8.46
C GLY A 290 -17.28 12.02 -9.67
N SER A 291 -17.45 10.79 -10.16
CA SER A 291 -18.22 10.42 -11.35
C SER A 291 -19.46 9.59 -11.01
N ARG A 292 -20.34 9.39 -12.00
CA ARG A 292 -21.50 8.51 -11.89
C ARG A 292 -21.10 7.04 -11.68
N LEU A 293 -19.92 6.66 -12.15
CA LEU A 293 -19.40 5.30 -12.10
C LEU A 293 -19.29 4.78 -10.65
N ALA A 294 -19.00 5.66 -9.67
CA ALA A 294 -18.95 5.28 -8.25
C ALA A 294 -20.29 4.75 -7.69
N ARG A 295 -21.41 5.07 -8.33
CA ARG A 295 -22.75 4.61 -7.92
C ARG A 295 -23.26 3.44 -8.75
N SER A 296 -22.45 2.89 -9.64
CA SER A 296 -22.83 1.78 -10.52
C SER A 296 -22.78 0.44 -9.79
N GLU A 297 -23.58 -0.51 -10.27
CA GLU A 297 -23.54 -1.90 -9.77
C GLU A 297 -22.17 -2.54 -10.00
N GLY A 298 -21.51 -2.20 -11.11
CA GLY A 298 -20.17 -2.68 -11.42
C GLY A 298 -19.12 -2.20 -10.42
N PHE A 299 -19.18 -0.95 -9.96
CA PHE A 299 -18.29 -0.44 -8.92
C PHE A 299 -18.51 -1.16 -7.59
N GLN A 300 -19.77 -1.35 -7.17
CA GLN A 300 -20.11 -2.09 -5.97
C GLN A 300 -19.61 -3.54 -6.01
N ALA A 301 -19.77 -4.21 -7.15
CA ALA A 301 -19.27 -5.58 -7.32
C ALA A 301 -17.75 -5.64 -7.21
N MET A 302 -17.02 -4.67 -7.77
CA MET A 302 -15.57 -4.54 -7.64
C MET A 302 -15.17 -4.32 -6.17
N GLU A 303 -15.88 -3.47 -5.45
CA GLU A 303 -15.64 -3.21 -4.02
C GLU A 303 -15.85 -4.47 -3.17
N TRP A 304 -16.91 -5.25 -3.41
CA TRP A 304 -17.13 -6.52 -2.72
C TRP A 304 -16.05 -7.55 -3.02
N ALA A 305 -15.63 -7.68 -4.29
CA ALA A 305 -14.53 -8.56 -4.68
C ALA A 305 -13.21 -8.13 -4.02
N THR A 306 -12.95 -6.82 -4.00
CA THR A 306 -11.77 -6.24 -3.36
C THR A 306 -11.74 -6.56 -1.87
N ASN A 307 -12.83 -6.28 -1.16
CA ASN A 307 -12.93 -6.50 0.29
C ASN A 307 -13.02 -7.99 0.66
N GLY A 308 -13.56 -8.82 -0.22
CA GLY A 308 -13.75 -10.26 0.01
C GLY A 308 -12.56 -11.14 -0.32
N ILE A 309 -11.78 -10.77 -1.33
CA ILE A 309 -10.73 -11.62 -1.91
C ILE A 309 -9.39 -10.89 -1.95
N PHE A 310 -9.33 -9.73 -2.64
CA PHE A 310 -8.07 -9.09 -2.99
C PHE A 310 -7.35 -8.46 -1.81
N ALA A 311 -8.06 -7.73 -0.95
CA ALA A 311 -7.46 -7.10 0.22
C ALA A 311 -6.96 -8.13 1.25
N PRO A 312 -7.76 -9.16 1.66
CA PRO A 312 -7.25 -10.22 2.51
C PRO A 312 -6.02 -10.93 1.96
N LEU A 313 -6.01 -11.22 0.65
CA LEU A 313 -4.88 -11.84 -0.01
C LEU A 313 -3.63 -10.95 0.07
N PHE A 314 -3.76 -9.66 -0.25
CA PHE A 314 -2.66 -8.71 -0.17
C PHE A 314 -2.07 -8.62 1.24
N PHE A 315 -2.91 -8.44 2.26
CA PHE A 315 -2.42 -8.31 3.64
C PHE A 315 -1.77 -9.59 4.15
N ALA A 316 -2.33 -10.75 3.83
CA ALA A 316 -1.71 -12.01 4.23
C ALA A 316 -0.38 -12.25 3.49
N VAL A 317 -0.29 -11.96 2.19
CA VAL A 317 0.98 -12.06 1.45
C VAL A 317 2.02 -11.09 2.00
N ALA A 318 1.63 -9.88 2.40
CA ALA A 318 2.52 -8.95 3.10
C ALA A 318 3.01 -9.53 4.44
N GLY A 319 2.12 -10.20 5.19
CA GLY A 319 2.47 -10.87 6.45
C GLY A 319 3.43 -12.06 6.26
N ILE A 320 3.28 -12.87 5.20
CA ILE A 320 4.17 -14.00 4.89
C ILE A 320 5.64 -13.57 4.75
N ARG A 321 5.88 -12.34 4.31
CA ARG A 321 7.22 -11.78 4.11
C ARG A 321 7.92 -11.37 5.42
N VAL A 322 7.21 -11.37 6.53
CA VAL A 322 7.74 -11.00 7.84
C VAL A 322 8.38 -12.21 8.50
N ASP A 323 9.68 -12.12 8.76
CA ASP A 323 10.44 -13.13 9.50
C ASP A 323 10.71 -12.64 10.94
N LEU A 324 9.97 -13.20 11.88
CA LEU A 324 10.13 -12.90 13.31
C LEU A 324 11.16 -13.82 14.00
N THR A 325 11.77 -14.78 13.30
CA THR A 325 12.76 -15.68 13.90
C THR A 325 14.00 -14.93 14.38
N GLN A 326 14.31 -13.79 13.75
CA GLN A 326 15.38 -12.88 14.15
C GLN A 326 15.20 -12.32 15.59
N LEU A 327 13.96 -12.27 16.08
CA LEU A 327 13.65 -11.85 17.46
C LEU A 327 14.07 -12.90 18.52
N ALA A 328 14.52 -14.09 18.11
CA ALA A 328 15.12 -15.06 19.02
C ALA A 328 16.46 -14.55 19.61
N ASP A 329 17.14 -13.64 18.91
CA ASP A 329 18.29 -12.92 19.44
C ASP A 329 17.80 -11.85 20.45
N PRO A 330 18.25 -11.90 21.72
CA PRO A 330 17.81 -10.97 22.75
C PRO A 330 18.14 -9.49 22.43
N GLU A 331 19.24 -9.23 21.74
CA GLU A 331 19.65 -7.88 21.38
C GLU A 331 18.74 -7.33 20.28
N VAL A 332 18.43 -8.14 19.26
CA VAL A 332 17.47 -7.79 18.20
C VAL A 332 16.08 -7.57 18.79
N ALA A 333 15.64 -8.45 19.71
CA ALA A 333 14.35 -8.32 20.38
C ALA A 333 14.25 -7.02 21.20
N LEU A 334 15.29 -6.68 21.95
CA LEU A 334 15.34 -5.45 22.73
C LEU A 334 15.19 -4.22 21.81
N TRP A 335 15.98 -4.16 20.73
CA TRP A 335 15.91 -3.06 19.78
C TRP A 335 14.56 -3.00 19.05
N ALA A 336 13.97 -4.15 18.71
CA ALA A 336 12.63 -4.19 18.13
C ALA A 336 11.58 -3.57 19.08
N ILE A 337 11.66 -3.84 20.38
CA ILE A 337 10.79 -3.22 21.40
C ILE A 337 11.03 -1.71 21.47
N VAL A 338 12.30 -1.28 21.58
CA VAL A 338 12.66 0.15 21.65
C VAL A 338 12.17 0.91 20.43
N VAL A 339 12.42 0.37 19.23
CA VAL A 339 11.97 0.94 17.95
C VAL A 339 10.44 1.05 17.89
N THR A 340 9.73 -0.01 18.29
CA THR A 340 8.26 -0.04 18.29
C THR A 340 7.68 0.98 19.28
N LEU A 341 8.23 1.08 20.48
CA LEU A 341 7.80 2.05 21.48
C LEU A 341 8.09 3.49 21.03
N ALA A 342 9.26 3.74 20.46
CA ALA A 342 9.63 5.05 19.93
C ALA A 342 8.72 5.47 18.78
N ALA A 343 8.43 4.56 17.83
CA ALA A 343 7.53 4.79 16.71
C ALA A 343 6.10 5.09 17.19
N THR A 344 5.62 4.33 18.17
CA THR A 344 4.31 4.53 18.77
C THR A 344 4.25 5.88 19.48
N ALA A 345 5.23 6.20 20.32
CA ALA A 345 5.31 7.48 21.03
C ALA A 345 5.35 8.66 20.06
N ALA A 346 6.17 8.60 19.00
CA ALA A 346 6.26 9.63 17.98
C ALA A 346 4.91 9.91 17.31
N LYS A 347 4.12 8.88 17.02
CA LYS A 347 2.81 9.02 16.36
C LYS A 347 1.67 9.43 17.32
N VAL A 348 1.72 9.00 18.59
CA VAL A 348 0.68 9.34 19.59
C VAL A 348 0.84 10.75 20.15
N THR A 349 2.06 11.23 20.35
CA THR A 349 2.33 12.57 20.92
C THR A 349 1.77 13.72 20.07
N GLN A 350 1.66 13.50 18.76
CA GLN A 350 1.04 14.46 17.84
C GLN A 350 -0.44 14.74 18.11
N ARG A 351 -1.19 13.79 18.64
CA ARG A 351 -2.61 13.95 18.96
C ARG A 351 -2.83 15.03 20.02
N ARG A 352 -1.88 15.22 20.94
CA ARG A 352 -1.97 16.20 22.02
C ARG A 352 -1.65 17.64 21.59
N SER A 353 -0.80 17.83 20.59
CA SER A 353 -0.48 19.15 20.07
C SER A 353 -1.55 19.73 19.13
N GLY A 354 -2.36 18.87 18.49
CA GLY A 354 -3.49 19.29 17.65
C GLY A 354 -4.70 19.79 18.47
N ASP A 355 -4.95 19.22 19.65
CA ASP A 355 -6.07 19.59 20.51
C ASP A 355 -5.86 20.96 21.22
N SER A 356 -4.63 21.45 21.34
CA SER A 356 -4.32 22.73 21.97
C SER A 356 -4.47 23.95 21.05
N THR A 357 -4.72 23.75 19.75
CA THR A 357 -4.88 24.83 18.75
C THR A 357 -6.31 25.02 18.27
N THR A 358 -7.28 24.28 18.83
CA THR A 358 -8.71 24.37 18.51
C THR A 358 -9.59 24.84 19.69
N CYS A 359 -9.05 25.63 20.64
CA CYS A 359 -9.82 26.42 21.61
C CYS A 359 -9.90 27.87 21.17
#